data_ebcfb0b228f751e94c9387273680d83a
#
_entry.id   ebcfb0b228f751e94c9387273680d83a
#
_cell.length_a   1.000
_cell.length_b   1.000
_cell.length_c   1.000
_cell.angle_alpha   90.00
_cell.angle_beta   90.00
_cell.angle_gamma   90.00
#
_symmetry.space_group_name_H-M   'P 1'
#
loop_
_entity.id
_entity.type
_entity.pdbx_description
1 polymer ?
#
loop_
_entity_poly.entity_id
_entity_poly.type
_entity_poly.pdbx_seq_one_letter_code
_entity_poly.pdbx_strand_id
1 'polypeptide(L)'
;MLGSLIPICNMKRTPNKSREMSIDNTVFKSTLVAPIGEHMLSFGVEGKHESLEDKTSNKISSRTHISNTQWAGFIEDEWALAEQFRLTFGGRLDHDKNYGSHFSPRVYGVWNLDPLWTVKGGVSTGFRAPQLREVTPDWGQVSGGGNIYGNPDLQPETSINKELSLMYSTGSGLAVSLTAFHNDFKDKITRVACPANICTAGPNQWGAVPTYRVNIDEAETYGAEATLSLPITESVELSSSYTYTHSEQKSGNFAGRPLLQLPKHLFNANLSWQTTDRLNSWANLNYRGKEMQPEGGASNDDFIAPSYTFIDTGVTYALTDTATLKAAVYNLFDQEVNYAEYGYVEDGRRYWLGLDIAF
;
A
#
# COMPACT_ATOMS: atom_id res chain seq x y z
N MET A 1 4.62 -44.70 -18.50
CA MET A 1 5.54 -43.62 -18.14
C MET A 1 4.92 -42.89 -16.96
N LEU A 2 5.60 -42.97 -15.84
CA LEU A 2 5.09 -42.58 -14.52
C LEU A 2 5.04 -41.07 -14.38
N GLY A 3 3.85 -40.53 -14.19
CA GLY A 3 3.66 -39.15 -13.77
C GLY A 3 4.12 -38.97 -12.32
N SER A 4 5.07 -38.05 -12.08
CA SER A 4 5.50 -37.69 -10.74
C SER A 4 4.38 -36.87 -10.10
N LEU A 5 3.77 -37.43 -9.07
CA LEU A 5 2.91 -36.71 -8.14
C LEU A 5 3.77 -35.70 -7.37
N ILE A 6 3.51 -34.42 -7.60
CA ILE A 6 4.03 -33.32 -6.76
C ILE A 6 3.50 -33.55 -5.33
N PRO A 7 4.36 -33.60 -4.29
CA PRO A 7 3.87 -33.78 -2.94
C PRO A 7 3.04 -32.56 -2.53
N ILE A 8 1.76 -32.78 -2.28
CA ILE A 8 0.91 -31.84 -1.58
C ILE A 8 1.64 -31.46 -0.28
N CYS A 9 1.96 -30.18 -0.11
CA CYS A 9 2.58 -29.64 1.06
C CYS A 9 1.73 -30.03 2.29
N ASN A 10 2.19 -31.04 3.02
CA ASN A 10 1.59 -31.45 4.28
C ASN A 10 1.89 -30.34 5.30
N MET A 11 1.03 -29.34 5.38
CA MET A 11 0.97 -28.45 6.53
C MET A 11 0.67 -29.30 7.75
N LYS A 12 1.70 -29.68 8.52
CA LYS A 12 1.54 -30.18 9.86
C LYS A 12 0.90 -29.06 10.69
N ARG A 13 -0.42 -29.05 10.76
CA ARG A 13 -1.15 -28.25 11.76
C ARG A 13 -0.61 -28.69 13.12
N THR A 14 0.04 -27.77 13.84
CA THR A 14 0.33 -27.99 15.25
C THR A 14 -1.01 -28.16 15.96
N PRO A 15 -1.31 -29.32 16.58
CA PRO A 15 -2.60 -29.52 17.20
C PRO A 15 -2.76 -28.54 18.37
N ASN A 16 -3.84 -27.76 18.34
CA ASN A 16 -4.45 -27.06 19.47
C ASN A 16 -3.60 -26.07 20.30
N LYS A 17 -2.85 -25.16 19.65
CA LYS A 17 -2.46 -23.91 20.28
C LYS A 17 -3.22 -22.77 19.61
N SER A 18 -4.43 -22.50 20.09
CA SER A 18 -5.12 -21.26 19.76
C SER A 18 -4.31 -20.10 20.33
N ARG A 19 -3.95 -19.12 19.49
CA ARG A 19 -3.40 -17.85 19.95
C ARG A 19 -4.56 -16.89 20.13
N GLU A 20 -4.83 -16.52 21.37
CA GLU A 20 -5.82 -15.52 21.68
C GLU A 20 -5.14 -14.15 21.66
N MET A 21 -5.53 -13.30 20.69
CA MET A 21 -5.03 -11.94 20.53
C MET A 21 -6.22 -11.02 20.35
N SER A 22 -6.26 -9.93 21.12
CA SER A 22 -7.24 -8.85 20.98
C SER A 22 -6.54 -7.55 20.59
N ILE A 23 -7.13 -6.83 19.63
CA ILE A 23 -6.71 -5.49 19.25
C ILE A 23 -7.96 -4.62 19.31
N ASP A 24 -7.94 -3.62 20.18
CA ASP A 24 -9.03 -2.66 20.33
C ASP A 24 -8.55 -1.28 19.88
N ASN A 25 -9.32 -0.66 18.98
CA ASN A 25 -9.05 0.68 18.48
C ASN A 25 -10.28 1.54 18.71
N THR A 26 -10.10 2.64 19.45
CA THR A 26 -11.12 3.67 19.62
C THR A 26 -10.64 4.94 18.93
N VAL A 27 -11.41 5.45 18.00
CA VAL A 27 -11.09 6.69 17.25
C VAL A 27 -12.25 7.67 17.40
N PHE A 28 -11.90 8.89 17.80
CA PHE A 28 -12.79 10.04 17.75
C PHE A 28 -12.23 11.05 16.75
N LYS A 29 -13.07 11.51 15.82
CA LYS A 29 -12.72 12.55 14.86
C LYS A 29 -13.85 13.54 14.73
N SER A 30 -13.54 14.83 14.75
CA SER A 30 -14.46 15.91 14.46
C SER A 30 -13.81 16.87 13.46
N THR A 31 -14.55 17.23 12.44
CA THR A 31 -14.10 18.17 11.40
C THR A 31 -15.20 19.17 11.14
N LEU A 32 -14.84 20.43 11.08
CA LEU A 32 -15.69 21.53 10.68
C LEU A 32 -15.15 22.13 9.39
N VAL A 33 -16.05 22.48 8.47
CA VAL A 33 -15.73 23.16 7.21
C VAL A 33 -16.53 24.46 7.16
N ALA A 34 -15.86 25.58 6.94
CA ALA A 34 -16.44 26.91 6.95
C ALA A 34 -16.02 27.69 5.69
N PRO A 35 -16.94 27.94 4.73
CA PRO A 35 -16.69 28.85 3.63
C PRO A 35 -16.74 30.30 4.14
N ILE A 36 -15.69 31.08 3.92
CA ILE A 36 -15.56 32.49 4.36
C ILE A 36 -14.96 33.30 3.20
N GLY A 37 -15.82 33.94 2.42
CA GLY A 37 -15.39 34.67 1.22
C GLY A 37 -14.68 33.73 0.22
N GLU A 38 -13.44 34.06 -0.14
CA GLU A 38 -12.60 33.26 -1.05
C GLU A 38 -11.86 32.10 -0.34
N HIS A 39 -12.17 31.85 0.94
CA HIS A 39 -11.52 30.82 1.76
C HIS A 39 -12.47 29.67 2.08
N MET A 40 -11.97 28.45 1.98
CA MET A 40 -12.60 27.23 2.48
C MET A 40 -11.76 26.69 3.65
N LEU A 41 -12.14 27.10 4.86
CA LEU A 41 -11.43 26.66 6.07
C LEU A 41 -11.93 25.29 6.51
N SER A 42 -11.00 24.37 6.73
CA SER A 42 -11.24 23.07 7.34
C SER A 42 -10.40 22.96 8.60
N PHE A 43 -11.01 22.63 9.74
CA PHE A 43 -10.26 22.41 10.97
C PHE A 43 -10.91 21.33 11.82
N GLY A 44 -10.11 20.68 12.64
CA GLY A 44 -10.63 19.59 13.43
C GLY A 44 -9.65 19.02 14.43
N VAL A 45 -10.17 18.05 15.17
CA VAL A 45 -9.42 17.30 16.17
C VAL A 45 -9.65 15.80 15.98
N GLU A 46 -8.64 15.02 16.34
CA GLU A 46 -8.67 13.57 16.32
C GLU A 46 -8.06 13.02 17.60
N GLY A 47 -8.67 12.01 18.19
CA GLY A 47 -8.14 11.23 19.29
C GLY A 47 -8.17 9.76 18.93
N LYS A 48 -7.09 9.03 19.19
CA LYS A 48 -6.96 7.60 18.93
C LYS A 48 -6.40 6.91 20.16
N HIS A 49 -7.06 5.86 20.58
CA HIS A 49 -6.55 4.94 21.59
C HIS A 49 -6.48 3.53 21.00
N GLU A 50 -5.31 2.92 21.09
CA GLU A 50 -5.07 1.55 20.62
C GLU A 50 -4.60 0.70 21.80
N SER A 51 -5.12 -0.53 21.91
CA SER A 51 -4.60 -1.51 22.81
C SER A 51 -4.41 -2.87 22.11
N LEU A 52 -3.37 -3.58 22.50
CA LEU A 52 -3.04 -4.91 22.04
C LEU A 52 -2.87 -5.82 23.25
N GLU A 53 -3.64 -6.89 23.32
CA GLU A 53 -3.48 -7.97 24.28
C GLU A 53 -3.15 -9.27 23.53
N ASP A 54 -2.07 -9.94 23.93
CA ASP A 54 -1.64 -11.22 23.38
C ASP A 54 -1.37 -12.22 24.50
N LYS A 55 -2.22 -13.22 24.64
CA LYS A 55 -2.19 -14.21 25.74
C LYS A 55 -1.25 -15.38 25.48
N THR A 56 -0.75 -15.54 24.27
CA THR A 56 0.17 -16.61 23.95
C THR A 56 1.38 -16.06 23.19
N SER A 57 2.46 -15.84 23.90
CA SER A 57 3.70 -15.46 23.25
C SER A 57 4.33 -16.65 22.51
N ASN A 58 5.09 -16.36 21.47
CA ASN A 58 5.98 -17.31 20.78
C ASN A 58 7.22 -17.67 21.61
N LYS A 59 7.03 -18.21 22.80
CA LYS A 59 8.08 -18.46 23.80
C LYS A 59 8.76 -17.18 24.33
N ILE A 60 8.14 -16.00 24.15
CA ILE A 60 8.67 -14.73 24.56
C ILE A 60 7.76 -14.20 25.64
N SER A 61 8.34 -13.81 26.69
CA SER A 61 7.92 -13.33 27.98
C SER A 61 6.44 -13.00 28.29
N SER A 62 6.23 -12.54 29.47
CA SER A 62 4.96 -12.35 30.18
C SER A 62 4.23 -11.05 29.81
N ARG A 63 4.69 -10.20 28.91
CA ARG A 63 4.02 -8.93 28.61
C ARG A 63 2.95 -9.12 27.57
N THR A 64 1.72 -9.15 28.02
CA THR A 64 0.55 -9.46 27.21
C THR A 64 -0.28 -8.24 26.84
N HIS A 65 -0.02 -7.07 27.43
CA HIS A 65 -0.84 -5.88 27.23
C HIS A 65 0.01 -4.64 26.98
N ILE A 66 -0.25 -3.96 25.86
CA ILE A 66 0.35 -2.68 25.50
C ILE A 66 -0.72 -1.75 24.92
N SER A 67 -0.58 -0.46 25.15
CA SER A 67 -1.50 0.54 24.62
C SER A 67 -0.78 1.81 24.24
N ASN A 68 -1.36 2.58 23.32
CA ASN A 68 -0.92 3.91 22.95
C ASN A 68 -2.11 4.84 22.81
N THR A 69 -1.88 6.13 23.06
CA THR A 69 -2.88 7.18 22.87
C THR A 69 -2.25 8.32 22.09
N GLN A 70 -2.96 8.75 21.06
CA GLN A 70 -2.56 9.85 20.17
C GLN A 70 -3.66 10.90 20.12
N TRP A 71 -3.26 12.16 19.98
CA TRP A 71 -4.12 13.30 19.73
C TRP A 71 -3.61 14.08 18.53
N ALA A 72 -4.51 14.65 17.77
CA ALA A 72 -4.13 15.56 16.71
C ALA A 72 -5.12 16.73 16.60
N GLY A 73 -4.58 17.90 16.27
CA GLY A 73 -5.34 19.05 15.82
C GLY A 73 -4.85 19.46 14.44
N PHE A 74 -5.76 19.86 13.57
CA PHE A 74 -5.38 20.28 12.21
C PHE A 74 -6.23 21.47 11.75
N ILE A 75 -5.63 22.26 10.86
CA ILE A 75 -6.26 23.33 10.13
C ILE A 75 -5.75 23.34 8.70
N GLU A 76 -6.65 23.56 7.75
CA GLU A 76 -6.34 23.73 6.34
C GLU A 76 -7.21 24.86 5.77
N ASP A 77 -6.61 25.72 4.97
CA ASP A 77 -7.27 26.79 4.24
C ASP A 77 -7.03 26.60 2.74
N GLU A 78 -8.09 26.38 1.97
CA GLU A 78 -8.06 26.49 0.54
C GLU A 78 -8.51 27.89 0.14
N TRP A 79 -7.57 28.68 -0.33
CA TRP A 79 -7.78 30.07 -0.74
C TRP A 79 -7.91 30.18 -2.26
N ALA A 80 -9.06 30.63 -2.75
CA ALA A 80 -9.29 30.95 -4.15
C ALA A 80 -8.65 32.31 -4.50
N LEU A 81 -7.32 32.32 -4.72
CA LEU A 81 -6.55 33.52 -5.07
C LEU A 81 -7.00 34.17 -6.37
N ALA A 82 -7.51 33.39 -7.32
CA ALA A 82 -8.10 33.80 -8.57
C ALA A 82 -9.09 32.74 -9.06
N GLU A 83 -9.92 33.06 -10.04
CA GLU A 83 -10.86 32.09 -10.62
C GLU A 83 -10.17 30.80 -11.10
N GLN A 84 -8.93 30.93 -11.60
CA GLN A 84 -8.15 29.85 -12.16
C GLN A 84 -7.14 29.25 -11.17
N PHE A 85 -6.89 29.89 -10.03
CA PHE A 85 -5.82 29.47 -9.11
C PHE A 85 -6.28 29.36 -7.67
N ARG A 86 -6.09 28.19 -7.08
CA ARG A 86 -6.32 27.92 -5.67
C ARG A 86 -5.01 27.50 -5.00
N LEU A 87 -4.82 28.00 -3.79
CA LEU A 87 -3.67 27.70 -2.97
C LEU A 87 -4.14 27.16 -1.61
N THR A 88 -3.66 25.99 -1.24
CA THR A 88 -3.99 25.36 0.03
C THR A 88 -2.80 25.45 0.99
N PHE A 89 -3.04 25.92 2.19
CA PHE A 89 -2.12 25.87 3.32
C PHE A 89 -2.71 24.99 4.40
N GLY A 90 -1.96 24.03 4.88
CA GLY A 90 -2.41 23.15 5.95
C GLY A 90 -1.33 22.95 7.00
N GLY A 91 -1.77 22.62 8.21
CA GLY A 91 -0.91 22.23 9.31
C GLY A 91 -1.62 21.26 10.23
N ARG A 92 -0.92 20.21 10.63
CA ARG A 92 -1.38 19.23 11.60
C ARG A 92 -0.36 19.09 12.71
N LEU A 93 -0.82 19.18 13.95
CA LEU A 93 -0.03 18.90 15.14
C LEU A 93 -0.51 17.56 15.73
N ASP A 94 0.35 16.57 15.65
CA ASP A 94 0.15 15.27 16.29
C ASP A 94 0.86 15.24 17.64
N HIS A 95 0.26 14.64 18.64
CA HIS A 95 0.88 14.32 19.91
C HIS A 95 0.68 12.85 20.24
N ASP A 96 1.78 12.13 20.32
CA ASP A 96 1.82 10.73 20.71
C ASP A 96 2.34 10.60 22.15
N LYS A 97 1.69 9.77 22.96
CA LYS A 97 2.06 9.57 24.37
C LYS A 97 3.53 9.14 24.53
N ASN A 98 4.06 8.36 23.59
CA ASN A 98 5.40 7.78 23.68
C ASN A 98 6.46 8.59 22.91
N TYR A 99 6.04 9.35 21.86
CA TYR A 99 6.96 10.02 20.93
C TYR A 99 6.85 11.54 20.94
N GLY A 100 5.97 12.10 21.78
CA GLY A 100 5.82 13.55 21.88
C GLY A 100 5.05 14.19 20.73
N SER A 101 5.36 15.45 20.44
CA SER A 101 4.62 16.25 19.46
C SER A 101 5.37 16.40 18.16
N HIS A 102 4.64 16.29 17.04
CA HIS A 102 5.16 16.50 15.69
C HIS A 102 4.23 17.41 14.88
N PHE A 103 4.81 18.38 14.17
CA PHE A 103 4.07 19.29 13.29
C PHE A 103 4.30 18.94 11.84
N SER A 104 3.21 18.78 11.08
CA SER A 104 3.20 18.40 9.68
C SER A 104 2.56 19.51 8.84
N PRO A 105 3.35 20.42 8.24
CA PRO A 105 2.87 21.43 7.30
C PRO A 105 2.62 20.87 5.90
N ARG A 106 1.72 21.55 5.16
CA ARG A 106 1.40 21.31 3.77
C ARG A 106 1.17 22.62 3.02
N VAL A 107 1.68 22.70 1.78
CA VAL A 107 1.35 23.75 0.82
C VAL A 107 1.05 23.08 -0.51
N TYR A 108 -0.06 23.43 -1.13
CA TYR A 108 -0.50 22.82 -2.39
C TYR A 108 -1.20 23.83 -3.28
N GLY A 109 -0.85 23.87 -4.57
CA GLY A 109 -1.45 24.74 -5.57
C GLY A 109 -2.20 23.94 -6.64
N VAL A 110 -3.32 24.49 -7.09
CA VAL A 110 -4.07 24.01 -8.26
C VAL A 110 -4.31 25.18 -9.20
N TRP A 111 -3.83 25.06 -10.42
CA TRP A 111 -3.95 26.06 -11.45
C TRP A 111 -4.62 25.50 -12.70
N ASN A 112 -5.83 25.95 -12.96
CA ASN A 112 -6.56 25.68 -14.19
C ASN A 112 -6.08 26.66 -15.25
N LEU A 113 -5.15 26.26 -16.12
CA LEU A 113 -4.55 27.09 -17.16
C LEU A 113 -5.63 27.54 -18.17
N ASP A 114 -6.50 26.59 -18.52
CA ASP A 114 -7.67 26.76 -19.36
C ASP A 114 -8.69 25.64 -19.04
N PRO A 115 -9.85 25.56 -19.73
CA PRO A 115 -10.84 24.50 -19.48
C PRO A 115 -10.34 23.06 -19.69
N LEU A 116 -9.22 22.86 -20.37
CA LEU A 116 -8.66 21.55 -20.71
C LEU A 116 -7.45 21.16 -19.85
N TRP A 117 -6.68 22.16 -19.40
CA TRP A 117 -5.40 21.94 -18.74
C TRP A 117 -5.40 22.39 -17.29
N THR A 118 -4.97 21.50 -16.42
CA THR A 118 -4.74 21.79 -14.99
C THR A 118 -3.33 21.40 -14.60
N VAL A 119 -2.64 22.31 -13.93
CA VAL A 119 -1.37 22.03 -13.23
C VAL A 119 -1.65 22.02 -11.74
N LYS A 120 -1.14 21.03 -11.03
CA LYS A 120 -1.22 20.99 -9.57
C LYS A 120 0.07 20.45 -8.98
N GLY A 121 0.40 20.87 -7.78
CA GLY A 121 1.56 20.37 -7.09
C GLY A 121 1.77 21.04 -5.75
N GLY A 122 2.68 20.47 -4.98
CA GLY A 122 2.94 20.97 -3.65
C GLY A 122 3.98 20.18 -2.89
N VAL A 123 4.13 20.62 -1.64
CA VAL A 123 5.01 19.97 -0.66
C VAL A 123 4.20 19.70 0.60
N SER A 124 4.33 18.50 1.13
CA SER A 124 3.74 18.10 2.40
C SER A 124 4.73 17.31 3.22
N THR A 125 4.55 17.31 4.53
CA THR A 125 5.31 16.45 5.43
C THR A 125 4.40 15.39 6.03
N GLY A 126 5.00 14.24 6.36
CA GLY A 126 4.30 13.12 7.00
C GLY A 126 4.98 12.71 8.30
N PHE A 127 4.18 12.15 9.19
CA PHE A 127 4.62 11.57 10.46
C PHE A 127 3.91 10.25 10.70
N ARG A 128 4.65 9.22 11.14
CA ARG A 128 4.09 7.93 11.52
C ARG A 128 4.79 7.40 12.77
N ALA A 129 4.08 7.38 13.89
CA ALA A 129 4.56 6.70 15.08
C ALA A 129 4.65 5.18 14.84
N PRO A 130 5.63 4.47 15.43
CA PRO A 130 5.70 3.02 15.38
C PRO A 130 4.43 2.38 15.94
N GLN A 131 3.96 1.31 15.31
CA GLN A 131 2.79 0.56 15.78
C GLN A 131 3.12 -0.24 17.04
N LEU A 132 2.10 -0.58 17.83
CA LEU A 132 2.26 -1.37 19.06
C LEU A 132 3.06 -2.67 18.84
N ARG A 133 2.82 -3.36 17.71
CA ARG A 133 3.56 -4.57 17.34
C ARG A 133 5.01 -4.33 16.98
N GLU A 134 5.34 -3.11 16.58
CA GLU A 134 6.69 -2.76 16.12
C GLU A 134 7.63 -2.51 17.30
N VAL A 135 7.09 -2.03 18.43
CA VAL A 135 7.88 -1.59 19.58
C VAL A 135 7.96 -2.61 20.74
N THR A 136 7.28 -3.75 20.63
CA THR A 136 7.23 -4.71 21.74
C THR A 136 8.39 -5.68 21.64
N PRO A 137 9.39 -5.63 22.54
CA PRO A 137 10.62 -6.45 22.45
C PRO A 137 10.32 -7.95 22.61
N ASP A 138 9.34 -8.26 23.45
CA ASP A 138 8.96 -9.61 23.80
C ASP A 138 7.85 -10.19 22.93
N TRP A 139 7.43 -9.46 21.92
CA TRP A 139 6.36 -9.87 21.04
C TRP A 139 6.88 -10.13 19.62
N GLY A 140 6.92 -11.42 19.25
CA GLY A 140 7.27 -11.83 17.90
C GLY A 140 6.03 -12.14 17.08
N GLN A 141 5.83 -11.48 15.96
CA GLN A 141 4.81 -11.90 15.01
C GLN A 141 5.23 -13.23 14.38
N VAL A 142 4.40 -14.26 14.49
CA VAL A 142 4.63 -15.53 13.79
C VAL A 142 4.46 -15.30 12.29
N SER A 143 5.47 -15.67 11.52
CA SER A 143 5.47 -15.60 10.07
C SER A 143 6.12 -16.83 9.48
N GLY A 144 5.61 -17.33 8.33
CA GLY A 144 6.21 -18.45 7.60
C GLY A 144 7.64 -18.15 7.15
N GLY A 145 7.93 -16.90 6.79
CA GLY A 145 9.25 -16.40 6.38
C GLY A 145 10.16 -15.99 7.55
N GLY A 146 9.89 -16.45 8.78
CA GLY A 146 10.63 -16.08 9.98
C GLY A 146 9.80 -15.21 10.93
N ASN A 147 9.96 -15.45 12.24
CA ASN A 147 9.27 -14.63 13.23
C ASN A 147 9.78 -13.18 13.18
N ILE A 148 8.89 -12.21 13.33
CA ILE A 148 9.20 -10.78 13.28
C ILE A 148 9.18 -10.22 14.70
N TYR A 149 10.31 -9.73 15.17
CA TYR A 149 10.48 -9.17 16.51
C TYR A 149 10.36 -7.66 16.50
N GLY A 150 9.69 -7.11 17.51
CA GLY A 150 9.59 -5.68 17.74
C GLY A 150 10.85 -5.11 18.36
N ASN A 151 11.01 -3.80 18.25
CA ASN A 151 12.12 -3.03 18.81
C ASN A 151 11.58 -1.82 19.59
N PRO A 152 11.79 -1.75 20.92
CA PRO A 152 11.30 -0.64 21.73
C PRO A 152 12.03 0.68 21.45
N ASP A 153 13.20 0.64 20.80
CA ASP A 153 14.03 1.81 20.52
C ASP A 153 13.68 2.48 19.18
N LEU A 154 12.64 1.99 18.47
CA LEU A 154 12.21 2.57 17.20
C LEU A 154 11.80 4.03 17.37
N GLN A 155 12.24 4.85 16.43
CA GLN A 155 11.82 6.24 16.27
C GLN A 155 10.67 6.37 15.27
N PRO A 156 9.85 7.42 15.37
CA PRO A 156 8.82 7.71 14.38
C PRO A 156 9.42 7.98 13.00
N GLU A 157 8.73 7.49 11.97
CA GLU A 157 9.06 7.83 10.58
C GLU A 157 8.57 9.24 10.25
N THR A 158 9.38 9.99 9.53
CA THR A 158 8.97 11.27 8.95
C THR A 158 9.24 11.29 7.45
N SER A 159 8.47 12.08 6.71
CA SER A 159 8.68 12.25 5.27
C SER A 159 8.48 13.69 4.83
N ILE A 160 9.16 14.05 3.73
CA ILE A 160 8.88 15.25 2.93
C ILE A 160 8.49 14.76 1.55
N ASN A 161 7.26 15.08 1.15
CA ASN A 161 6.68 14.64 -0.11
C ASN A 161 6.54 15.86 -1.03
N LYS A 162 7.00 15.74 -2.26
CA LYS A 162 6.97 16.77 -3.29
C LYS A 162 6.32 16.16 -4.52
N GLU A 163 5.38 16.85 -5.12
CA GLU A 163 4.73 16.40 -6.35
C GLU A 163 4.40 17.56 -7.29
N LEU A 164 4.42 17.28 -8.59
CA LEU A 164 3.97 18.15 -9.65
C LEU A 164 3.23 17.33 -10.69
N SER A 165 2.00 17.73 -10.99
CA SER A 165 1.10 17.03 -11.90
C SER A 165 0.61 17.96 -13.01
N LEU A 166 0.62 17.48 -14.25
CA LEU A 166 -0.02 18.09 -15.41
C LEU A 166 -1.18 17.19 -15.84
N MET A 167 -2.37 17.78 -15.97
CA MET A 167 -3.58 17.07 -16.35
C MET A 167 -4.18 17.71 -17.59
N TYR A 168 -4.64 16.88 -18.52
CA TYR A 168 -5.41 17.26 -19.69
C TYR A 168 -6.71 16.47 -19.69
N SER A 169 -7.84 17.14 -19.84
CA SER A 169 -9.14 16.48 -19.87
C SER A 169 -10.08 17.21 -20.84
N THR A 170 -10.71 16.45 -21.72
CA THR A 170 -11.70 16.98 -22.66
C THR A 170 -13.12 16.65 -22.19
N GLY A 171 -14.10 17.41 -22.64
CA GLY A 171 -15.53 17.08 -22.41
C GLY A 171 -16.00 15.79 -23.10
N SER A 172 -15.20 15.22 -24.02
CA SER A 172 -15.48 13.95 -24.73
C SER A 172 -14.98 12.70 -24.00
N GLY A 173 -14.41 12.83 -22.79
CA GLY A 173 -13.95 11.71 -21.97
C GLY A 173 -12.45 11.35 -22.12
N LEU A 174 -11.72 11.97 -23.06
CA LEU A 174 -10.27 11.82 -23.08
C LEU A 174 -9.67 12.55 -21.87
N ALA A 175 -8.94 11.82 -21.03
CA ALA A 175 -8.20 12.36 -19.90
C ALA A 175 -6.80 11.74 -19.81
N VAL A 176 -5.81 12.60 -19.61
CA VAL A 176 -4.40 12.21 -19.42
C VAL A 176 -3.86 12.94 -18.21
N SER A 177 -3.13 12.26 -17.35
CA SER A 177 -2.33 12.91 -16.31
C SER A 177 -0.89 12.41 -16.32
N LEU A 178 0.02 13.29 -15.96
CA LEU A 178 1.43 12.98 -15.72
C LEU A 178 1.84 13.66 -14.42
N THR A 179 2.28 12.86 -13.46
CA THR A 179 2.74 13.33 -12.15
C THR A 179 4.19 12.91 -11.93
N ALA A 180 5.05 13.85 -11.58
CA ALA A 180 6.38 13.57 -11.05
C ALA A 180 6.34 13.71 -9.52
N PHE A 181 6.99 12.81 -8.80
CA PHE A 181 7.05 12.84 -7.35
C PHE A 181 8.46 12.57 -6.82
N HIS A 182 8.71 13.08 -5.62
CA HIS A 182 9.92 12.81 -4.85
C HIS A 182 9.60 12.82 -3.37
N ASN A 183 9.96 11.75 -2.66
CA ASN A 183 9.72 11.58 -1.23
C ASN A 183 11.04 11.29 -0.53
N ASP A 184 11.38 12.12 0.44
CA ASP A 184 12.48 11.90 1.37
C ASP A 184 11.92 11.31 2.67
N PHE A 185 12.51 10.24 3.17
CA PHE A 185 12.13 9.59 4.42
C PHE A 185 13.27 9.64 5.42
N LYS A 186 12.93 9.89 6.68
CA LYS A 186 13.83 9.72 7.82
C LYS A 186 13.28 8.69 8.78
N ASP A 187 14.18 7.96 9.41
CA ASP A 187 13.85 6.94 10.41
C ASP A 187 12.85 5.88 9.91
N LYS A 188 12.89 5.56 8.59
CA LYS A 188 11.96 4.58 8.01
C LYS A 188 12.12 3.21 8.66
N ILE A 189 11.01 2.65 9.16
CA ILE A 189 11.00 1.35 9.81
C ILE A 189 11.06 0.24 8.76
N THR A 190 12.06 -0.62 8.89
CA THR A 190 12.26 -1.80 8.05
C THR A 190 12.54 -3.04 8.89
N ARG A 191 12.87 -4.15 8.23
CA ARG A 191 13.24 -5.41 8.86
C ARG A 191 14.60 -5.88 8.37
N VAL A 192 15.41 -6.36 9.29
CA VAL A 192 16.72 -6.97 9.02
C VAL A 192 16.77 -8.36 9.64
N ALA A 193 17.73 -9.17 9.24
CA ALA A 193 18.03 -10.44 9.94
C ALA A 193 18.27 -10.16 11.43
N CYS A 194 17.61 -10.92 12.30
CA CYS A 194 17.70 -10.66 13.73
C CYS A 194 19.01 -11.18 14.32
N PRO A 195 19.76 -10.35 15.06
CA PRO A 195 20.94 -10.80 15.79
C PRO A 195 20.60 -11.89 16.81
N ALA A 196 21.46 -12.92 16.93
CA ALA A 196 21.20 -14.08 17.80
C ALA A 196 21.08 -13.71 19.31
N ASN A 197 21.71 -12.63 19.73
CA ASN A 197 21.60 -12.11 21.11
C ASN A 197 20.24 -11.44 21.38
N ILE A 198 19.49 -11.05 20.36
CA ILE A 198 18.14 -10.48 20.48
C ILE A 198 17.10 -11.60 20.26
N CYS A 199 17.21 -12.34 19.16
CA CYS A 199 16.27 -13.41 18.81
C CYS A 199 16.76 -14.77 19.25
N THR A 200 16.83 -14.96 20.55
CA THR A 200 17.39 -16.18 21.19
C THR A 200 16.58 -17.46 20.91
N ALA A 201 15.31 -17.35 20.46
CA ALA A 201 14.49 -18.49 20.10
C ALA A 201 14.91 -19.17 18.77
N GLY A 202 15.79 -18.52 18.00
CA GLY A 202 16.30 -19.04 16.73
C GLY A 202 15.24 -19.15 15.63
N PRO A 203 15.48 -19.97 14.60
CA PRO A 203 14.55 -20.17 13.49
C PRO A 203 13.18 -20.69 13.96
N ASN A 204 12.14 -20.37 13.17
CA ASN A 204 10.79 -20.86 13.44
C ASN A 204 10.67 -22.37 13.12
N GLN A 205 9.47 -22.94 13.31
CA GLN A 205 9.21 -24.36 13.08
C GLN A 205 9.41 -24.84 11.62
N TRP A 206 9.56 -23.90 10.67
CA TRP A 206 9.82 -24.17 9.25
C TRP A 206 11.28 -23.92 8.87
N GLY A 207 12.15 -23.58 9.83
CA GLY A 207 13.56 -23.32 9.63
C GLY A 207 13.88 -21.89 9.17
N ALA A 208 12.88 -21.02 9.05
CA ALA A 208 13.09 -19.63 8.63
C ALA A 208 13.67 -18.78 9.77
N VAL A 209 14.71 -18.01 9.48
CA VAL A 209 15.40 -17.15 10.45
C VAL A 209 14.51 -15.97 10.87
N PRO A 210 14.60 -15.53 12.12
CA PRO A 210 13.81 -14.39 12.59
C PRO A 210 14.34 -13.09 12.01
N THR A 211 13.43 -12.11 11.90
CA THR A 211 13.75 -10.73 11.54
C THR A 211 13.45 -9.79 12.70
N TYR A 212 14.10 -8.63 12.71
CA TYR A 212 14.01 -7.60 13.73
C TYR A 212 13.77 -6.25 13.11
N ARG A 213 12.96 -5.42 13.75
CA ARG A 213 12.62 -4.09 13.24
C ARG A 213 13.70 -3.08 13.63
N VAL A 214 14.07 -2.26 12.66
CA VAL A 214 15.05 -1.18 12.81
C VAL A 214 14.60 0.05 12.03
N ASN A 215 15.07 1.23 12.41
CA ASN A 215 14.98 2.40 11.56
C ASN A 215 16.13 2.40 10.55
N ILE A 216 15.84 2.87 9.33
CA ILE A 216 16.82 3.35 8.35
C ILE A 216 16.83 4.86 8.50
N ASP A 217 18.01 5.46 8.77
CA ASP A 217 18.10 6.89 9.01
C ASP A 217 17.56 7.71 7.83
N GLU A 218 17.93 7.33 6.60
CA GLU A 218 17.51 8.04 5.39
C GLU A 218 17.16 7.06 4.26
N ALA A 219 16.06 7.35 3.58
CA ALA A 219 15.64 6.68 2.35
C ALA A 219 14.95 7.66 1.42
N GLU A 220 14.95 7.40 0.12
CA GLU A 220 14.20 8.21 -0.84
C GLU A 220 13.41 7.33 -1.82
N THR A 221 12.34 7.91 -2.36
CA THR A 221 11.67 7.42 -3.55
C THR A 221 11.39 8.58 -4.50
N TYR A 222 11.60 8.38 -5.79
CA TYR A 222 11.16 9.33 -6.80
C TYR A 222 10.72 8.60 -8.06
N GLY A 223 9.90 9.28 -8.84
CA GLY A 223 9.39 8.66 -10.05
C GLY A 223 8.38 9.51 -10.79
N ALA A 224 7.65 8.82 -11.67
CA ALA A 224 6.58 9.41 -12.43
C ALA A 224 5.39 8.45 -12.53
N GLU A 225 4.20 9.02 -12.52
CA GLU A 225 2.94 8.33 -12.74
C GLU A 225 2.26 8.93 -13.97
N ALA A 226 1.73 8.08 -14.84
CA ALA A 226 0.92 8.47 -15.97
C ALA A 226 -0.42 7.74 -15.93
N THR A 227 -1.51 8.45 -16.20
CA THR A 227 -2.84 7.85 -16.37
C THR A 227 -3.44 8.28 -17.70
N LEU A 228 -4.22 7.39 -18.29
CA LEU A 228 -4.94 7.61 -19.54
C LEU A 228 -6.36 7.06 -19.39
N SER A 229 -7.37 7.87 -19.74
CA SER A 229 -8.71 7.43 -20.09
C SER A 229 -8.97 7.87 -21.53
N LEU A 230 -9.22 6.91 -22.40
CA LEU A 230 -9.38 7.12 -23.84
C LEU A 230 -10.63 6.42 -24.34
N PRO A 231 -11.71 7.16 -24.65
CA PRO A 231 -12.82 6.63 -25.46
C PRO A 231 -12.32 6.44 -26.90
N ILE A 232 -12.02 5.16 -27.27
CA ILE A 232 -11.54 4.80 -28.61
C ILE A 232 -12.67 4.93 -29.62
N THR A 233 -13.87 4.50 -29.22
CA THR A 233 -15.14 4.70 -29.92
C THR A 233 -16.24 4.96 -28.89
N GLU A 234 -17.47 5.20 -29.34
CA GLU A 234 -18.63 5.32 -28.43
C GLU A 234 -18.87 4.05 -27.58
N SER A 235 -18.40 2.90 -28.06
CA SER A 235 -18.60 1.59 -27.41
C SER A 235 -17.32 0.99 -26.82
N VAL A 236 -16.14 1.59 -27.02
CA VAL A 236 -14.85 1.05 -26.58
C VAL A 236 -14.10 2.12 -25.79
N GLU A 237 -13.77 1.81 -24.55
CA GLU A 237 -12.97 2.65 -23.66
C GLU A 237 -11.71 1.90 -23.19
N LEU A 238 -10.57 2.58 -23.25
CA LEU A 238 -9.31 2.13 -22.67
C LEU A 238 -8.96 3.03 -21.51
N SER A 239 -8.74 2.46 -20.33
CA SER A 239 -8.09 3.15 -19.22
C SER A 239 -6.78 2.47 -18.89
N SER A 240 -5.75 3.24 -18.57
CA SER A 240 -4.46 2.70 -18.18
C SER A 240 -3.74 3.58 -17.16
N SER A 241 -2.86 2.96 -16.39
CA SER A 241 -1.96 3.63 -15.46
C SER A 241 -0.58 2.99 -15.55
N TYR A 242 0.44 3.84 -15.46
CA TYR A 242 1.82 3.42 -15.39
C TYR A 242 2.52 4.19 -14.28
N THR A 243 3.27 3.47 -13.42
CA THR A 243 4.11 4.05 -12.39
C THR A 243 5.55 3.58 -12.57
N TYR A 244 6.46 4.51 -12.64
CA TYR A 244 7.89 4.27 -12.48
C TYR A 244 8.32 4.78 -11.12
N THR A 245 8.96 3.92 -10.31
CA THR A 245 9.48 4.27 -9.00
C THR A 245 10.94 3.86 -8.88
N HIS A 246 11.82 4.81 -8.63
CA HIS A 246 13.14 4.55 -8.08
C HIS A 246 13.08 4.66 -6.57
N SER A 247 13.68 3.73 -5.87
CA SER A 247 13.79 3.76 -4.40
C SER A 247 15.21 3.42 -3.98
N GLU A 248 15.70 4.07 -2.93
CA GLU A 248 17.04 3.85 -2.41
C GLU A 248 17.10 4.06 -0.89
N GLN A 249 17.78 3.19 -0.19
CA GLN A 249 18.20 3.39 1.18
C GLN A 249 19.50 4.20 1.17
N LYS A 250 19.47 5.42 1.73
CA LYS A 250 20.61 6.34 1.66
C LYS A 250 21.64 6.12 2.76
N SER A 251 21.24 5.43 3.82
CA SER A 251 22.08 5.21 5.00
C SER A 251 22.02 3.79 5.53
N GLY A 252 22.87 3.47 6.51
CA GLY A 252 22.94 2.18 7.17
C GLY A 252 23.62 1.09 6.33
N ASN A 253 23.48 -0.16 6.77
CA ASN A 253 24.16 -1.32 6.18
C ASN A 253 23.66 -1.67 4.76
N PHE A 254 22.54 -1.12 4.34
CA PHE A 254 21.90 -1.37 3.05
C PHE A 254 21.88 -0.12 2.17
N ALA A 255 22.75 0.86 2.42
CA ALA A 255 22.89 2.04 1.59
C ALA A 255 23.13 1.67 0.11
N GLY A 256 22.42 2.34 -0.80
CA GLY A 256 22.44 2.06 -2.23
C GLY A 256 21.46 0.96 -2.68
N ARG A 257 20.79 0.25 -1.75
CA ARG A 257 19.81 -0.79 -2.10
C ARG A 257 18.40 -0.21 -2.25
N PRO A 258 17.55 -0.79 -3.10
CA PRO A 258 16.14 -0.45 -3.18
C PRO A 258 15.39 -0.72 -1.87
N LEU A 259 14.25 -0.07 -1.70
CA LEU A 259 13.31 -0.42 -0.65
C LEU A 259 12.62 -1.75 -0.94
N LEU A 260 12.25 -2.47 0.14
CA LEU A 260 11.60 -3.78 0.02
C LEU A 260 10.16 -3.67 -0.49
N GLN A 261 9.75 -4.64 -1.31
CA GLN A 261 8.39 -4.81 -1.82
C GLN A 261 7.86 -3.60 -2.62
N LEU A 262 8.76 -2.87 -3.24
CA LEU A 262 8.44 -1.72 -4.07
C LEU A 262 8.94 -1.97 -5.51
N PRO A 263 8.06 -2.35 -6.44
CA PRO A 263 8.46 -2.65 -7.81
C PRO A 263 8.85 -1.38 -8.56
N LYS A 264 9.87 -1.49 -9.41
CA LYS A 264 10.36 -0.37 -10.21
C LYS A 264 9.35 0.09 -11.27
N HIS A 265 8.54 -0.82 -11.77
CA HIS A 265 7.54 -0.56 -12.81
C HIS A 265 6.23 -1.25 -12.44
N LEU A 266 5.13 -0.51 -12.50
CA LEU A 266 3.77 -1.01 -12.44
C LEU A 266 3.03 -0.51 -13.68
N PHE A 267 2.29 -1.39 -14.35
CA PHE A 267 1.42 -1.01 -15.45
C PHE A 267 0.10 -1.75 -15.35
N ASN A 268 -0.99 -1.01 -15.45
CA ASN A 268 -2.34 -1.56 -15.48
C ASN A 268 -3.06 -1.01 -16.71
N ALA A 269 -3.84 -1.83 -17.38
CA ALA A 269 -4.72 -1.42 -18.45
C ALA A 269 -6.05 -2.15 -18.35
N ASN A 270 -7.13 -1.43 -18.58
CA ASN A 270 -8.48 -1.97 -18.67
C ASN A 270 -9.08 -1.56 -20.02
N LEU A 271 -9.55 -2.52 -20.77
CA LEU A 271 -10.34 -2.33 -21.98
C LEU A 271 -11.79 -2.72 -21.67
N SER A 272 -12.71 -1.79 -21.81
CA SER A 272 -14.16 -2.02 -21.74
C SER A 272 -14.76 -1.88 -23.12
N TRP A 273 -15.59 -2.82 -23.53
CA TRP A 273 -16.23 -2.85 -24.84
C TRP A 273 -17.70 -3.21 -24.71
N GLN A 274 -18.58 -2.24 -24.96
CA GLN A 274 -20.01 -2.47 -25.16
C GLN A 274 -20.22 -3.18 -26.49
N THR A 275 -20.09 -4.51 -26.47
CA THR A 275 -20.10 -5.36 -27.68
C THR A 275 -21.44 -5.36 -28.39
N THR A 276 -22.54 -5.34 -27.61
CA THR A 276 -23.92 -5.13 -28.06
C THR A 276 -24.70 -4.39 -26.98
N ASP A 277 -25.96 -4.01 -27.26
CA ASP A 277 -26.83 -3.36 -26.26
C ASP A 277 -27.00 -4.17 -24.96
N ARG A 278 -26.76 -5.49 -25.00
CA ARG A 278 -26.93 -6.40 -23.86
C ARG A 278 -25.63 -7.03 -23.38
N LEU A 279 -24.55 -6.93 -24.16
CA LEU A 279 -23.27 -7.58 -23.87
C LEU A 279 -22.19 -6.55 -23.68
N ASN A 280 -21.58 -6.54 -22.51
CA ASN A 280 -20.35 -5.80 -22.22
C ASN A 280 -19.23 -6.81 -22.01
N SER A 281 -18.09 -6.59 -22.66
CA SER A 281 -16.88 -7.39 -22.54
C SER A 281 -15.76 -6.53 -21.96
N TRP A 282 -14.85 -7.13 -21.20
CA TRP A 282 -13.73 -6.40 -20.64
C TRP A 282 -12.46 -7.27 -20.62
N ALA A 283 -11.32 -6.62 -20.65
CA ALA A 283 -10.02 -7.24 -20.42
C ALA A 283 -9.15 -6.35 -19.55
N ASN A 284 -8.48 -6.95 -18.57
CA ASN A 284 -7.52 -6.30 -17.70
C ASN A 284 -6.12 -6.87 -17.94
N LEU A 285 -5.12 -6.01 -17.94
CA LEU A 285 -3.72 -6.38 -17.91
C LEU A 285 -3.09 -5.73 -16.68
N ASN A 286 -2.42 -6.53 -15.85
CA ASN A 286 -1.69 -6.08 -14.66
C ASN A 286 -0.25 -6.59 -14.76
N TYR A 287 0.68 -5.67 -14.95
CA TYR A 287 2.12 -5.95 -14.96
C TYR A 287 2.75 -5.42 -13.68
N ARG A 288 3.49 -6.29 -12.99
CA ARG A 288 4.34 -5.95 -11.84
C ARG A 288 5.80 -6.21 -12.19
N GLY A 289 6.62 -5.17 -12.09
CA GLY A 289 8.05 -5.23 -12.34
C GLY A 289 8.82 -5.95 -11.23
N LYS A 290 10.10 -6.12 -11.45
CA LYS A 290 11.01 -6.70 -10.44
C LYS A 290 11.03 -5.85 -9.18
N GLU A 291 11.13 -6.51 -8.03
CA GLU A 291 11.21 -5.85 -6.71
C GLU A 291 12.12 -6.63 -5.75
N MET A 292 12.70 -5.90 -4.79
CA MET A 292 13.45 -6.52 -3.71
C MET A 292 12.50 -7.06 -2.64
N GLN A 293 12.70 -8.30 -2.22
CA GLN A 293 11.94 -8.94 -1.16
C GLN A 293 12.73 -8.94 0.17
N PRO A 294 12.04 -8.97 1.32
CA PRO A 294 12.72 -9.19 2.59
C PRO A 294 13.51 -10.50 2.56
N GLU A 295 14.72 -10.48 3.08
CA GLU A 295 15.51 -11.69 3.27
C GLU A 295 14.71 -12.71 4.10
N GLY A 296 14.30 -13.78 3.47
CA GLY A 296 13.49 -14.85 4.09
C GLY A 296 14.12 -16.23 3.91
N GLY A 297 15.44 -16.30 3.68
CA GLY A 297 16.15 -17.54 3.46
C GLY A 297 17.58 -17.51 3.96
N ALA A 298 18.23 -18.67 3.99
CA ALA A 298 19.59 -18.88 4.50
C ALA A 298 20.72 -18.28 3.63
N SER A 299 20.41 -17.46 2.63
CA SER A 299 21.38 -16.79 1.77
C SER A 299 21.34 -15.28 2.00
N ASN A 300 22.54 -14.69 2.18
CA ASN A 300 22.76 -13.24 2.26
C ASN A 300 22.66 -12.54 0.90
N ASP A 301 22.11 -13.19 -0.10
CA ASP A 301 21.99 -12.66 -1.44
C ASP A 301 20.67 -11.88 -1.59
N ASP A 302 20.74 -10.77 -2.33
CA ASP A 302 19.60 -9.93 -2.66
C ASP A 302 18.50 -10.77 -3.32
N PHE A 303 17.39 -10.98 -2.63
CA PHE A 303 16.26 -11.70 -3.19
C PHE A 303 15.41 -10.75 -4.04
N ILE A 304 15.61 -10.80 -5.35
CA ILE A 304 14.86 -10.00 -6.32
C ILE A 304 13.79 -10.88 -6.93
N ALA A 305 12.53 -10.60 -6.59
CA ALA A 305 11.38 -11.23 -7.24
C ALA A 305 11.32 -10.82 -8.72
N PRO A 306 11.14 -11.77 -9.66
CA PRO A 306 11.01 -11.47 -11.07
C PRO A 306 9.72 -10.71 -11.37
N SER A 307 9.63 -10.10 -12.56
CA SER A 307 8.39 -9.48 -13.03
C SER A 307 7.39 -10.53 -13.50
N TYR A 308 6.10 -10.20 -13.40
CA TYR A 308 5.02 -11.01 -13.94
C TYR A 308 3.88 -10.17 -14.51
N THR A 309 3.00 -10.81 -15.28
CA THR A 309 1.83 -10.19 -15.90
C THR A 309 0.63 -11.08 -15.73
N PHE A 310 -0.46 -10.52 -15.20
CA PHE A 310 -1.77 -11.16 -15.25
C PHE A 310 -2.62 -10.53 -16.33
N ILE A 311 -3.37 -11.38 -17.03
CA ILE A 311 -4.43 -10.98 -17.96
C ILE A 311 -5.71 -11.63 -17.50
N ASP A 312 -6.71 -10.81 -17.25
CA ASP A 312 -8.05 -11.20 -16.86
C ASP A 312 -9.03 -10.78 -17.94
N THR A 313 -10.11 -11.52 -18.13
CA THR A 313 -11.16 -11.14 -19.08
C THR A 313 -12.51 -11.64 -18.61
N GLY A 314 -13.55 -10.95 -19.04
CA GLY A 314 -14.90 -11.35 -18.69
C GLY A 314 -15.97 -10.65 -19.52
N VAL A 315 -17.18 -11.09 -19.28
CA VAL A 315 -18.38 -10.58 -19.94
C VAL A 315 -19.50 -10.38 -18.94
N THR A 316 -20.33 -9.40 -19.23
CA THR A 316 -21.58 -9.14 -18.53
C THR A 316 -22.69 -9.12 -19.56
N TYR A 317 -23.70 -9.99 -19.41
CA TYR A 317 -24.80 -10.13 -20.34
C TYR A 317 -26.15 -9.91 -19.66
N ALA A 318 -26.90 -8.89 -20.11
CA ALA A 318 -28.26 -8.63 -19.64
C ALA A 318 -29.22 -9.66 -20.25
N LEU A 319 -29.62 -10.67 -19.47
CA LEU A 319 -30.57 -11.71 -19.84
C LEU A 319 -31.96 -11.10 -20.02
N THR A 320 -32.34 -10.28 -19.05
CA THR A 320 -33.59 -9.48 -19.02
C THR A 320 -33.25 -8.11 -18.43
N ASP A 321 -34.26 -7.22 -18.33
CA ASP A 321 -34.10 -5.91 -17.69
C ASP A 321 -33.80 -6.02 -16.18
N THR A 322 -34.06 -7.17 -15.57
CA THR A 322 -33.86 -7.41 -14.14
C THR A 322 -32.81 -8.53 -13.85
N ALA A 323 -32.33 -9.25 -14.86
CA ALA A 323 -31.39 -10.36 -14.67
C ALA A 323 -30.14 -10.20 -15.53
N THR A 324 -28.97 -10.27 -14.89
CA THR A 324 -27.65 -10.10 -15.52
C THR A 324 -26.74 -11.28 -15.21
N LEU A 325 -26.25 -11.93 -16.23
CA LEU A 325 -25.24 -12.98 -16.14
C LEU A 325 -23.84 -12.37 -16.27
N LYS A 326 -22.92 -12.80 -15.41
CA LYS A 326 -21.50 -12.40 -15.44
C LYS A 326 -20.63 -13.62 -15.50
N ALA A 327 -19.60 -13.61 -16.34
CA ALA A 327 -18.59 -14.66 -16.40
C ALA A 327 -17.20 -14.05 -16.57
N ALA A 328 -16.21 -14.62 -15.88
CA ALA A 328 -14.85 -14.15 -15.94
C ALA A 328 -13.82 -15.28 -15.85
N VAL A 329 -12.67 -15.04 -16.44
CA VAL A 329 -11.47 -15.85 -16.27
C VAL A 329 -10.37 -14.92 -15.76
N TYR A 330 -9.89 -15.18 -14.56
CA TYR A 330 -8.76 -14.47 -13.96
C TYR A 330 -7.49 -15.26 -14.19
N ASN A 331 -6.37 -14.57 -14.36
CA ASN A 331 -5.09 -15.17 -14.71
C ASN A 331 -5.22 -16.12 -15.93
N LEU A 332 -5.66 -15.56 -17.05
CA LEU A 332 -6.02 -16.29 -18.28
C LEU A 332 -4.91 -17.25 -18.76
N PHE A 333 -3.64 -16.85 -18.59
CA PHE A 333 -2.49 -17.63 -19.03
C PHE A 333 -1.90 -18.53 -17.96
N ASP A 334 -2.53 -18.61 -16.77
CA ASP A 334 -2.09 -19.44 -15.64
C ASP A 334 -0.65 -19.15 -15.20
N GLN A 335 -0.31 -17.85 -15.17
CA GLN A 335 1.00 -17.42 -14.69
C GLN A 335 1.17 -17.84 -13.22
N GLU A 336 2.19 -18.63 -12.95
CA GLU A 336 2.50 -19.07 -11.60
C GLU A 336 3.33 -17.99 -10.87
N VAL A 337 2.87 -17.64 -9.66
CA VAL A 337 3.60 -16.79 -8.71
C VAL A 337 3.71 -17.56 -7.42
N ASN A 338 4.86 -18.16 -7.20
CA ASN A 338 5.11 -19.05 -6.07
C ASN A 338 6.03 -18.39 -5.01
N TYR A 339 5.97 -18.92 -3.79
CA TYR A 339 6.71 -18.36 -2.66
C TYR A 339 8.23 -18.41 -2.84
N ALA A 340 8.75 -19.43 -3.53
CA ALA A 340 10.20 -19.60 -3.69
C ALA A 340 10.84 -18.52 -4.56
N GLU A 341 10.10 -18.07 -5.59
CA GLU A 341 10.59 -17.08 -6.55
C GLU A 341 10.18 -15.65 -6.22
N TYR A 342 9.04 -15.46 -5.53
CA TYR A 342 8.45 -14.14 -5.34
C TYR A 342 8.36 -13.71 -3.86
N GLY A 343 8.55 -14.63 -2.91
CA GLY A 343 8.35 -14.34 -1.48
C GLY A 343 6.88 -14.26 -1.06
N TYR A 344 5.94 -14.48 -2.00
CA TYR A 344 4.49 -14.56 -1.79
C TYR A 344 3.86 -15.47 -2.87
N VAL A 345 2.57 -15.72 -2.73
CA VAL A 345 1.81 -16.61 -3.63
C VAL A 345 0.61 -15.84 -4.16
N GLU A 346 0.37 -15.95 -5.46
CA GLU A 346 -0.86 -15.50 -6.10
C GLU A 346 -1.65 -16.71 -6.60
N ASP A 347 -2.95 -16.52 -6.78
CA ASP A 347 -3.82 -17.57 -7.30
C ASP A 347 -3.51 -17.89 -8.77
N GLY A 348 -3.51 -19.15 -9.12
CA GLY A 348 -3.51 -19.62 -10.49
C GLY A 348 -4.79 -19.20 -11.23
N ARG A 349 -5.02 -19.78 -12.43
CA ARG A 349 -6.22 -19.48 -13.22
C ARG A 349 -7.51 -19.79 -12.45
N ARG A 350 -8.42 -18.81 -12.42
CA ARG A 350 -9.73 -18.93 -11.77
C ARG A 350 -10.85 -18.64 -12.74
N TYR A 351 -11.91 -19.43 -12.65
CA TYR A 351 -13.16 -19.23 -13.40
C TYR A 351 -14.22 -18.72 -12.43
N TRP A 352 -14.95 -17.70 -12.85
CA TRP A 352 -16.01 -17.11 -12.04
C TRP A 352 -17.30 -16.98 -12.85
N LEU A 353 -18.42 -17.30 -12.21
CA LEU A 353 -19.75 -17.14 -12.77
C LEU A 353 -20.66 -16.53 -11.72
N GLY A 354 -21.45 -15.52 -12.11
CA GLY A 354 -22.39 -14.83 -11.25
C GLY A 354 -23.70 -14.52 -11.96
N LEU A 355 -24.78 -14.49 -11.20
CA LEU A 355 -26.10 -14.06 -11.64
C LEU A 355 -26.65 -13.01 -10.67
N ASP A 356 -26.90 -11.81 -11.17
CA ASP A 356 -27.54 -10.73 -10.43
C ASP A 356 -29.01 -10.64 -10.83
N ILE A 357 -29.91 -10.57 -9.85
CA ILE A 357 -31.34 -10.41 -10.07
C ILE A 357 -31.82 -9.23 -9.23
N ALA A 358 -32.40 -8.23 -9.88
CA ALA A 358 -33.08 -7.11 -9.22
C ALA A 358 -34.57 -7.43 -9.08
N PHE A 359 -35.15 -7.15 -7.91
CA PHE A 359 -36.55 -7.39 -7.56
C PHE A 359 -37.30 -6.07 -7.49
#